data_f2cefcd6891168e56f09073fe979f548
#
_entry.id   f2cefcd6891168e56f09073fe979f548
#
_cell.length_a   1.000
_cell.length_b   1.000
_cell.length_c   1.000
_cell.angle_alpha   90.00
_cell.angle_beta   90.00
_cell.angle_gamma   90.00
#
_symmetry.space_group_name_H-M   'P 1'
#
loop_
_entity.id
_entity.type
_entity.pdbx_description
1 polymer ?
#
loop_
_entity_poly.entity_id
_entity_poly.type
_entity_poly.pdbx_seq_one_letter_code
_entity_poly.pdbx_strand_id
1 'polypeptide(L)'
;NIWQPAPGGELGGTLQISSGYFPLEAGQTERIAMAIMMGNDQQDAIRNKNVAQLTYESDYQFAKAPNPPKVTAVPGDGKVTLYWDRSSESTKDKYMGNITDGADLYDFEGYKIYRATDFEFNDAYNITDGDGNPTFLEPYVQNGIRAQWDLVNGKSGWHPVDLNGIKFYLGDDTGLIHSYVDNNVVNGQRYYYAVVSYDYGGDLSNNIIPSDSPMKLRVNPLTGEVSLGPNVVEVVPSPPSAGFVDAFFAGDQVDHVLGASSGEVFLEIVDPQMVRDAHTYQITFDDTLFLNQQGLAGYDTATTKSYYLVDITNENNPDTLINNSFDLPESDADVIDGFRLTFKNVESLGFNRSLSSWNTDSVWTFDVARYYTFNVVGSMLPFDYRVVFTDAVVDTSLDVCMRTLPNGNCYPGFLQVGRPVTFKVQRQVSLTGDDDIDWEQIPIGFIDVIPFGDPDSIFNADGTRESDWIVFMDHEDSLGNPMPSWRFLLNLMPDDDTRI
;
A
#
# COMPACT_ATOMS: atom_id res chain seq x y z
N ASN A 1 50.51 10.01 -6.99
CA ASN A 1 51.94 9.79 -6.75
C ASN A 1 52.09 9.18 -5.36
N ILE A 2 52.55 7.93 -5.29
CA ILE A 2 52.85 7.24 -4.03
C ILE A 2 54.30 7.57 -3.72
N TRP A 3 54.53 8.21 -2.58
CA TRP A 3 55.88 8.48 -2.10
C TRP A 3 56.38 7.30 -1.25
N GLN A 4 57.55 6.76 -1.57
CA GLN A 4 58.25 5.80 -0.73
C GLN A 4 59.53 6.45 -0.17
N PRO A 5 59.80 6.35 1.14
CA PRO A 5 61.03 6.83 1.67
C PRO A 5 62.20 6.02 1.13
N ALA A 6 63.33 6.71 0.88
CA ALA A 6 64.55 6.02 0.50
C ALA A 6 65.04 5.17 1.67
N PRO A 7 65.58 3.95 1.40
CA PRO A 7 66.10 3.10 2.46
C PRO A 7 67.26 3.77 3.20
N GLY A 8 67.10 4.09 4.50
CA GLY A 8 68.15 4.47 5.41
C GLY A 8 68.35 5.97 5.69
N GLY A 9 67.40 6.86 5.39
CA GLY A 9 67.52 8.29 5.65
C GLY A 9 66.45 8.85 6.61
N GLU A 10 66.86 9.67 7.55
CA GLU A 10 66.03 10.58 8.31
C GLU A 10 65.38 11.63 7.39
N LEU A 11 64.20 12.01 7.65
CA LEU A 11 63.20 12.41 6.74
C LEU A 11 62.88 13.88 6.69
N GLY A 12 63.23 14.52 5.63
CA GLY A 12 62.65 15.77 5.22
C GLY A 12 62.36 15.73 3.71
N GLY A 13 61.27 15.07 3.33
CA GLY A 13 60.83 15.12 1.95
C GLY A 13 59.81 16.23 1.77
N THR A 14 60.03 17.12 0.81
CA THR A 14 59.02 18.09 0.37
C THR A 14 58.30 17.53 -0.85
N LEU A 15 56.99 17.34 -0.74
CA LEU A 15 56.13 16.96 -1.86
C LEU A 15 55.49 18.23 -2.42
N GLN A 16 55.76 18.54 -3.70
CA GLN A 16 55.07 19.60 -4.41
C GLN A 16 54.10 19.01 -5.41
N ILE A 17 52.83 19.36 -5.31
CA ILE A 17 51.76 18.93 -6.19
C ILE A 17 51.22 20.16 -6.91
N SER A 18 51.07 20.13 -8.23
CA SER A 18 50.41 21.17 -9.00
C SER A 18 49.32 20.58 -9.89
N SER A 19 48.24 21.33 -10.08
CA SER A 19 47.13 20.96 -10.98
C SER A 19 47.47 21.22 -12.46
N GLY A 20 48.60 21.85 -12.76
CA GLY A 20 48.87 22.39 -14.09
C GLY A 20 48.16 23.72 -14.35
N TYR A 21 48.25 24.17 -15.58
CA TYR A 21 47.54 25.39 -16.02
C TYR A 21 46.09 25.07 -16.34
N PHE A 22 45.15 25.86 -15.83
CA PHE A 22 43.78 25.85 -16.22
C PHE A 22 43.31 27.31 -16.49
N PRO A 23 42.43 27.51 -17.52
CA PRO A 23 41.93 28.84 -17.77
C PRO A 23 40.89 29.22 -16.71
N LEU A 24 40.97 30.47 -16.22
CA LEU A 24 39.99 31.06 -15.33
C LEU A 24 39.61 32.43 -15.90
N GLU A 25 38.36 32.53 -16.36
CA GLU A 25 37.84 33.77 -16.94
C GLU A 25 37.52 34.80 -15.84
N ALA A 26 37.44 36.10 -16.21
CA ALA A 26 37.10 37.14 -15.26
C ALA A 26 35.71 36.91 -14.62
N GLY A 27 35.65 36.78 -13.30
CA GLY A 27 34.44 36.50 -12.54
C GLY A 27 34.12 35.01 -12.37
N GLN A 28 34.88 34.13 -12.99
CA GLN A 28 34.76 32.69 -12.80
C GLN A 28 35.43 32.26 -11.48
N THR A 29 34.81 31.30 -10.77
CA THR A 29 35.33 30.69 -9.56
C THR A 29 35.44 29.20 -9.76
N GLU A 30 36.60 28.63 -9.49
CA GLU A 30 36.82 27.18 -9.51
C GLU A 30 37.05 26.66 -8.09
N ARG A 31 36.48 25.53 -7.78
CA ARG A 31 36.61 24.84 -6.49
C ARG A 31 37.71 23.79 -6.57
N ILE A 32 38.73 23.89 -5.72
CA ILE A 32 39.78 22.90 -5.61
C ILE A 32 39.62 22.16 -4.29
N ALA A 33 39.59 20.85 -4.33
CA ALA A 33 39.62 19.99 -3.16
C ALA A 33 40.93 19.18 -3.11
N MET A 34 41.47 19.02 -1.93
CA MET A 34 42.66 18.20 -1.67
C MET A 34 42.38 17.26 -0.52
N ALA A 35 42.69 15.98 -0.70
CA ALA A 35 42.58 14.98 0.34
C ALA A 35 43.96 14.35 0.61
N ILE A 36 44.23 14.10 1.89
CA ILE A 36 45.40 13.33 2.34
C ILE A 36 44.91 12.03 2.91
N MET A 37 45.31 10.92 2.33
CA MET A 37 44.97 9.59 2.77
C MET A 37 46.18 8.87 3.33
N MET A 38 45.95 8.08 4.36
CA MET A 38 46.93 7.18 4.96
C MET A 38 46.45 5.74 4.77
N GLY A 39 47.34 4.78 4.78
CA GLY A 39 47.05 3.35 4.74
C GLY A 39 48.15 2.57 5.45
N ASN A 40 47.82 1.39 5.96
CA ASN A 40 48.76 0.48 6.59
C ASN A 40 49.78 -0.10 5.59
N ASP A 41 49.34 -0.21 4.33
CA ASP A 41 50.15 -0.64 3.18
C ASP A 41 49.70 0.11 1.91
N GLN A 42 50.36 -0.20 0.79
CA GLN A 42 50.07 0.43 -0.49
C GLN A 42 48.65 0.10 -1.00
N GLN A 43 48.14 -1.12 -0.80
CA GLN A 43 46.79 -1.51 -1.26
C GLN A 43 45.74 -0.80 -0.44
N ASP A 44 45.92 -0.71 0.86
CA ASP A 44 45.06 0.03 1.77
C ASP A 44 45.02 1.52 1.42
N ALA A 45 46.17 2.13 1.15
CA ALA A 45 46.22 3.53 0.71
C ALA A 45 45.51 3.77 -0.64
N ILE A 46 45.60 2.82 -1.58
CA ILE A 46 44.89 2.89 -2.86
C ILE A 46 43.36 2.74 -2.63
N ARG A 47 42.94 1.83 -1.77
CA ARG A 47 41.53 1.66 -1.41
C ARG A 47 40.98 2.96 -0.82
N ASN A 48 41.66 3.52 0.16
CA ASN A 48 41.25 4.78 0.81
C ASN A 48 41.23 5.96 -0.17
N LYS A 49 42.17 6.00 -1.13
CA LYS A 49 42.15 6.98 -2.23
C LYS A 49 40.89 6.82 -3.09
N ASN A 50 40.53 5.60 -3.44
CA ASN A 50 39.32 5.33 -4.28
C ASN A 50 38.04 5.73 -3.56
N VAL A 51 37.93 5.45 -2.25
CA VAL A 51 36.82 5.89 -1.42
C VAL A 51 36.75 7.44 -1.36
N ALA A 52 37.86 8.11 -1.16
CA ALA A 52 37.93 9.58 -1.16
C ALA A 52 37.55 10.19 -2.52
N GLN A 53 37.97 9.55 -3.61
CA GLN A 53 37.59 9.95 -4.97
C GLN A 53 36.09 9.84 -5.19
N LEU A 54 35.53 8.71 -4.83
CA LEU A 54 34.08 8.45 -4.93
C LEU A 54 33.28 9.43 -4.07
N THR A 55 33.74 9.69 -2.84
CA THR A 55 33.15 10.71 -1.95
C THR A 55 33.12 12.09 -2.60
N TYR A 56 34.22 12.49 -3.25
CA TYR A 56 34.32 13.77 -3.96
C TYR A 56 33.34 13.82 -5.17
N GLU A 57 33.32 12.76 -5.99
CA GLU A 57 32.45 12.62 -7.15
C GLU A 57 30.98 12.62 -6.76
N SER A 58 30.66 12.12 -5.58
CA SER A 58 29.31 12.13 -4.98
C SER A 58 28.99 13.44 -4.22
N ASP A 59 29.76 14.52 -4.45
CA ASP A 59 29.59 15.82 -3.78
C ASP A 59 29.60 15.72 -2.24
N TYR A 60 30.49 14.88 -1.70
CA TYR A 60 30.65 14.59 -0.26
C TYR A 60 29.41 13.96 0.39
N GLN A 61 28.65 13.22 -0.38
CA GLN A 61 27.58 12.39 0.15
C GLN A 61 28.16 11.00 0.50
N PHE A 62 27.68 10.43 1.58
CA PHE A 62 28.04 9.10 2.06
C PHE A 62 26.81 8.23 2.08
N ALA A 63 27.00 6.91 1.97
CA ALA A 63 25.95 5.95 2.29
C ALA A 63 25.39 6.27 3.67
N LYS A 64 24.09 6.29 3.78
CA LYS A 64 23.38 6.77 4.95
C LYS A 64 22.31 5.78 5.33
N ALA A 65 22.33 5.29 6.55
CA ALA A 65 21.24 4.52 7.10
C ALA A 65 19.89 5.22 6.90
N PRO A 66 18.80 4.46 6.74
CA PRO A 66 17.45 5.01 6.65
C PRO A 66 17.13 5.89 7.87
N ASN A 67 16.16 6.79 7.73
CA ASN A 67 15.72 7.57 8.88
C ASN A 67 15.09 6.62 9.92
N PRO A 68 15.38 6.82 11.22
CA PRO A 68 14.76 6.01 12.25
C PRO A 68 13.24 6.23 12.30
N PRO A 69 12.42 5.18 12.48
CA PRO A 69 10.98 5.32 12.61
C PRO A 69 10.61 5.98 13.94
N LYS A 70 9.38 6.45 14.05
CA LYS A 70 8.81 6.88 15.32
C LYS A 70 8.11 5.69 15.98
N VAL A 71 8.59 5.24 17.14
CA VAL A 71 8.02 4.12 17.88
C VAL A 71 7.17 4.60 19.04
N THR A 72 6.11 3.85 19.34
CA THR A 72 5.27 3.97 20.53
C THR A 72 5.21 2.64 21.25
N ALA A 73 5.23 2.66 22.57
CA ALA A 73 5.08 1.46 23.40
C ALA A 73 3.82 1.55 24.26
N VAL A 74 2.99 0.52 24.21
CA VAL A 74 1.77 0.38 25.00
C VAL A 74 2.02 -0.65 26.10
N PRO A 75 2.02 -0.24 27.39
CA PRO A 75 2.17 -1.18 28.48
C PRO A 75 0.90 -2.01 28.66
N GLY A 76 1.08 -3.30 28.99
CA GLY A 76 -0.01 -4.22 29.30
C GLY A 76 0.35 -5.16 30.43
N ASP A 77 -0.58 -5.98 30.87
CA ASP A 77 -0.36 -7.00 31.89
C ASP A 77 0.49 -8.15 31.34
N GLY A 78 1.75 -8.21 31.77
CA GLY A 78 2.73 -9.19 31.28
C GLY A 78 3.09 -9.07 29.81
N LYS A 79 2.82 -7.93 29.18
CA LYS A 79 3.14 -7.66 27.77
C LYS A 79 3.48 -6.20 27.53
N VAL A 80 4.19 -5.96 26.42
CA VAL A 80 4.40 -4.63 25.83
C VAL A 80 4.06 -4.74 24.34
N THR A 81 3.19 -3.87 23.86
CA THR A 81 2.91 -3.74 22.44
C THR A 81 3.68 -2.54 21.91
N LEU A 82 4.50 -2.77 20.90
CA LEU A 82 5.21 -1.73 20.16
C LEU A 82 4.51 -1.51 18.81
N TYR A 83 4.43 -0.27 18.36
CA TYR A 83 4.07 0.05 16.99
C TYR A 83 4.87 1.26 16.51
N TRP A 84 5.12 1.33 15.19
CA TRP A 84 5.94 2.39 14.59
C TRP A 84 5.45 2.78 13.22
N ASP A 85 5.85 3.99 12.79
CA ASP A 85 5.48 4.54 11.50
C ASP A 85 6.36 4.03 10.36
N ARG A 86 5.94 4.30 9.12
CA ARG A 86 6.61 3.90 7.88
C ARG A 86 7.58 4.94 7.32
N SER A 87 7.95 5.95 8.11
CA SER A 87 8.77 7.06 7.63
C SER A 87 10.16 6.64 7.13
N SER A 88 10.66 5.49 7.59
CA SER A 88 11.96 4.93 7.17
C SER A 88 11.95 4.45 5.71
N GLU A 89 10.85 3.86 5.24
CA GLU A 89 10.73 3.19 3.95
C GLU A 89 10.85 4.14 2.75
N SER A 90 10.52 5.41 2.97
CA SER A 90 10.64 6.47 1.97
C SER A 90 11.96 7.23 2.02
N THR A 91 12.92 6.78 2.83
CA THR A 91 14.23 7.43 2.93
C THR A 91 15.01 7.24 1.63
N LYS A 92 15.61 8.34 1.19
CA LYS A 92 16.48 8.35 0.00
C LYS A 92 17.92 8.35 0.41
N ASP A 93 18.69 7.37 -0.04
CA ASP A 93 20.14 7.42 -0.06
C ASP A 93 20.63 7.95 -1.41
N LYS A 94 21.00 9.23 -1.42
CA LYS A 94 21.50 9.88 -2.64
C LYS A 94 22.87 9.35 -3.07
N TYR A 95 23.68 8.86 -2.14
CA TYR A 95 24.98 8.30 -2.45
C TYR A 95 24.80 6.98 -3.20
N MET A 96 23.96 6.09 -2.67
CA MET A 96 23.63 4.84 -3.32
C MET A 96 22.97 5.09 -4.69
N GLY A 97 22.00 5.98 -4.77
CA GLY A 97 21.39 6.38 -6.04
C GLY A 97 22.38 6.88 -7.07
N ASN A 98 23.41 7.63 -6.66
CA ASN A 98 24.43 8.15 -7.59
C ASN A 98 25.39 7.06 -8.11
N ILE A 99 25.78 6.09 -7.28
CA ILE A 99 26.72 5.03 -7.69
C ILE A 99 26.05 3.88 -8.43
N THR A 100 24.71 3.77 -8.38
CA THR A 100 23.93 2.71 -8.99
C THR A 100 22.99 3.21 -10.09
N ASP A 101 23.24 4.40 -10.66
CA ASP A 101 22.39 5.04 -11.67
C ASP A 101 20.90 5.13 -11.26
N GLY A 102 20.65 5.33 -9.97
CA GLY A 102 19.33 5.47 -9.38
C GLY A 102 18.66 4.15 -8.96
N ALA A 103 19.28 3.00 -9.21
CA ALA A 103 18.69 1.70 -8.88
C ALA A 103 18.46 1.52 -7.37
N ASP A 104 19.44 1.95 -6.54
CA ASP A 104 19.37 1.83 -5.09
C ASP A 104 19.18 3.20 -4.40
N LEU A 105 18.42 4.11 -5.01
CA LEU A 105 18.07 5.40 -4.39
C LEU A 105 17.24 5.19 -3.11
N TYR A 106 16.48 4.10 -3.04
CA TYR A 106 15.71 3.66 -1.88
C TYR A 106 16.25 2.27 -1.50
N ASP A 107 17.23 2.25 -0.64
CA ASP A 107 17.95 1.04 -0.23
C ASP A 107 17.52 0.52 1.14
N PHE A 108 16.44 1.07 1.70
CA PHE A 108 15.81 0.55 2.90
C PHE A 108 15.51 -0.94 2.72
N GLU A 109 15.85 -1.75 3.75
CA GLU A 109 15.66 -3.20 3.71
C GLU A 109 14.72 -3.70 4.79
N GLY A 110 14.74 -3.12 5.99
CA GLY A 110 13.89 -3.64 7.05
C GLY A 110 14.01 -2.96 8.41
N TYR A 111 13.39 -3.61 9.39
CA TYR A 111 13.36 -3.17 10.78
C TYR A 111 13.93 -4.22 11.73
N LYS A 112 14.53 -3.75 12.83
CA LYS A 112 15.00 -4.55 13.97
C LYS A 112 14.51 -3.95 15.26
N ILE A 113 14.23 -4.80 16.24
CA ILE A 113 13.95 -4.37 17.62
C ILE A 113 15.11 -4.77 18.51
N TYR A 114 15.59 -3.80 19.28
CA TYR A 114 16.49 -4.02 20.39
C TYR A 114 15.75 -3.79 21.70
N ARG A 115 16.03 -4.64 22.71
CA ARG A 115 15.45 -4.52 24.05
C ARG A 115 16.55 -4.52 25.11
N ALA A 116 16.44 -3.64 26.08
CA ALA A 116 17.36 -3.54 27.20
C ALA A 116 16.61 -3.20 28.49
N THR A 117 17.30 -3.36 29.66
CA THR A 117 16.83 -2.89 30.95
C THR A 117 17.51 -1.59 31.38
N ASP A 118 18.52 -1.14 30.62
CA ASP A 118 19.14 0.16 30.76
C ASP A 118 19.04 0.99 29.46
N PHE A 119 19.06 2.32 29.60
CA PHE A 119 18.84 3.23 28.47
C PHE A 119 19.98 3.25 27.44
N GLU A 120 21.19 2.81 27.81
CA GLU A 120 22.37 2.75 26.92
C GLU A 120 22.43 1.41 26.15
N PHE A 121 21.52 0.49 26.40
CA PHE A 121 21.48 -0.84 25.80
C PHE A 121 22.74 -1.68 26.08
N ASN A 122 23.37 -1.50 27.25
CA ASN A 122 24.59 -2.23 27.61
C ASN A 122 24.33 -3.73 27.85
N ASP A 123 23.10 -4.12 28.17
CA ASP A 123 22.68 -5.50 28.34
C ASP A 123 22.13 -6.15 27.05
N ALA A 124 22.12 -5.41 25.92
CA ALA A 124 21.88 -6.00 24.62
C ALA A 124 23.11 -6.79 24.14
N TYR A 125 22.87 -7.89 23.44
CA TYR A 125 23.97 -8.72 22.93
C TYR A 125 24.73 -8.00 21.81
N ASN A 126 26.05 -7.93 21.97
CA ASN A 126 26.97 -7.44 20.94
C ASN A 126 27.54 -8.61 20.13
N ILE A 127 27.56 -8.46 18.82
CA ILE A 127 28.31 -9.30 17.91
C ILE A 127 29.69 -8.66 17.77
N THR A 128 30.75 -9.42 18.12
CA THR A 128 32.13 -8.92 18.13
C THR A 128 32.96 -9.54 17.03
N ASP A 129 33.96 -8.80 16.55
CA ASP A 129 35.01 -9.32 15.67
C ASP A 129 35.96 -10.29 16.40
N GLY A 130 36.94 -10.83 15.67
CA GLY A 130 37.92 -11.77 16.22
C GLY A 130 38.80 -11.20 17.33
N ASP A 131 38.90 -9.87 17.44
CA ASP A 131 39.66 -9.14 18.43
C ASP A 131 38.79 -8.70 19.65
N GLY A 132 37.48 -8.99 19.61
CA GLY A 132 36.52 -8.67 20.65
C GLY A 132 35.92 -7.26 20.56
N ASN A 133 36.12 -6.55 19.44
CA ASN A 133 35.49 -5.25 19.25
C ASN A 133 34.03 -5.40 18.82
N PRO A 134 33.08 -4.64 19.38
CA PRO A 134 31.70 -4.66 18.93
C PRO A 134 31.57 -4.27 17.47
N THR A 135 30.82 -5.06 16.68
CA THR A 135 30.55 -4.79 15.27
C THR A 135 29.08 -4.45 15.05
N PHE A 136 28.18 -5.34 15.46
CA PHE A 136 26.73 -5.18 15.33
C PHE A 136 26.04 -5.56 16.64
N LEU A 137 24.81 -5.08 16.85
CA LEU A 137 23.92 -5.57 17.88
C LEU A 137 23.09 -6.73 17.34
N GLU A 138 22.86 -7.74 18.20
CA GLU A 138 21.91 -8.79 17.91
C GLU A 138 20.49 -8.28 18.19
N PRO A 139 19.54 -8.40 17.26
CA PRO A 139 18.14 -8.08 17.52
C PRO A 139 17.59 -8.89 18.69
N TYR A 140 16.60 -8.35 19.38
CA TYR A 140 15.91 -9.05 20.44
C TYR A 140 15.40 -10.40 19.94
N VAL A 141 15.55 -11.42 20.77
CA VAL A 141 15.11 -12.80 20.44
C VAL A 141 14.00 -13.19 21.41
N GLN A 142 12.81 -13.43 20.91
CA GLN A 142 11.70 -13.99 21.67
C GLN A 142 11.39 -15.40 21.19
N ASN A 143 11.43 -16.37 22.11
CA ASN A 143 11.15 -17.78 21.80
C ASN A 143 11.99 -18.36 20.63
N GLY A 144 13.22 -17.90 20.48
CA GLY A 144 14.12 -18.31 19.41
C GLY A 144 13.93 -17.61 18.06
N ILE A 145 13.00 -16.65 17.99
CA ILE A 145 12.73 -15.84 16.79
C ILE A 145 13.35 -14.46 16.98
N ARG A 146 14.14 -14.02 16.03
CA ARG A 146 14.69 -12.66 16.00
C ARG A 146 13.58 -11.65 15.70
N ALA A 147 13.58 -10.56 16.42
CA ALA A 147 12.71 -9.42 16.13
C ALA A 147 13.31 -8.58 15.00
N GLN A 148 13.27 -9.11 13.80
CA GLN A 148 13.79 -8.55 12.57
C GLN A 148 12.87 -8.92 11.41
N TRP A 149 12.53 -7.94 10.57
CA TRP A 149 11.66 -8.10 9.40
C TRP A 149 12.23 -7.31 8.24
N ASP A 150 12.23 -7.93 7.07
CA ASP A 150 12.84 -7.45 5.85
C ASP A 150 11.85 -7.47 4.68
N LEU A 151 12.14 -6.70 3.66
CA LEU A 151 11.35 -6.67 2.43
C LEU A 151 11.40 -8.06 1.74
N VAL A 152 10.29 -8.43 1.10
CA VAL A 152 10.24 -9.62 0.23
C VAL A 152 10.78 -9.23 -1.15
N ASN A 153 12.10 -9.20 -1.30
CA ASN A 153 12.76 -8.71 -2.52
C ASN A 153 13.92 -9.61 -2.97
N GLY A 154 14.16 -10.75 -2.28
CA GLY A 154 15.24 -11.69 -2.55
C GLY A 154 16.61 -11.26 -2.03
N LYS A 155 16.70 -10.16 -1.26
CA LYS A 155 17.91 -9.70 -0.59
C LYS A 155 17.89 -10.19 0.86
N SER A 156 18.17 -11.45 1.10
CA SER A 156 18.08 -12.10 2.42
C SER A 156 19.36 -12.85 2.81
N GLY A 157 19.42 -13.31 4.05
CA GLY A 157 20.55 -14.05 4.59
C GLY A 157 21.75 -13.18 4.94
N TRP A 158 22.95 -13.73 4.82
CA TRP A 158 24.18 -13.02 5.17
C TRP A 158 24.65 -12.13 4.03
N HIS A 159 24.85 -10.84 4.34
CA HIS A 159 25.36 -9.88 3.36
C HIS A 159 26.72 -10.33 2.76
N PRO A 160 26.94 -10.13 1.45
CA PRO A 160 28.18 -10.60 0.80
C PRO A 160 29.43 -9.86 1.31
N VAL A 161 29.30 -8.58 1.66
CA VAL A 161 30.42 -7.77 2.22
C VAL A 161 30.45 -7.96 3.73
N ASP A 162 31.66 -8.11 4.29
CA ASP A 162 31.86 -8.26 5.73
C ASP A 162 32.59 -7.06 6.35
N LEU A 163 32.43 -6.89 7.66
CA LEU A 163 33.18 -5.98 8.49
C LEU A 163 34.13 -6.80 9.39
N ASN A 164 35.43 -6.78 9.08
CA ASN A 164 36.45 -7.53 9.83
C ASN A 164 36.12 -9.03 9.98
N GLY A 165 35.55 -9.64 8.92
CA GLY A 165 35.16 -11.05 8.91
C GLY A 165 33.76 -11.33 9.50
N ILE A 166 33.06 -10.31 9.99
CA ILE A 166 31.69 -10.43 10.48
C ILE A 166 30.70 -9.91 9.45
N LYS A 167 29.76 -10.76 9.08
CA LYS A 167 28.72 -10.43 8.10
C LYS A 167 27.47 -9.90 8.79
N PHE A 168 26.85 -8.92 8.16
CA PHE A 168 25.54 -8.44 8.57
C PHE A 168 24.46 -9.45 8.12
N TYR A 169 23.47 -9.68 8.97
CA TYR A 169 22.32 -10.52 8.63
C TYR A 169 21.18 -9.63 8.16
N LEU A 170 20.74 -9.82 6.91
CA LEU A 170 19.71 -8.99 6.28
C LEU A 170 18.30 -9.40 6.71
N GLY A 171 18.03 -10.69 6.86
CA GLY A 171 16.71 -11.24 7.16
C GLY A 171 16.44 -12.52 6.37
N ASP A 172 15.16 -12.88 6.27
CA ASP A 172 14.68 -14.13 5.65
C ASP A 172 13.55 -13.88 4.63
N ASP A 173 13.46 -12.68 4.01
CA ASP A 173 12.34 -12.24 3.15
C ASP A 173 10.98 -12.39 3.87
N THR A 174 10.90 -11.92 5.12
CA THR A 174 9.74 -12.16 6.02
C THR A 174 8.54 -11.27 5.71
N GLY A 175 8.73 -10.20 5.00
CA GLY A 175 7.78 -9.09 4.88
C GLY A 175 7.84 -8.15 6.09
N LEU A 176 7.53 -6.87 5.86
CA LEU A 176 7.56 -5.85 6.90
C LEU A 176 6.35 -5.98 7.84
N ILE A 177 6.55 -5.62 9.09
CA ILE A 177 5.50 -5.36 10.06
C ILE A 177 5.76 -4.03 10.76
N HIS A 178 4.71 -3.41 11.30
CA HIS A 178 4.81 -2.13 12.02
C HIS A 178 4.26 -2.21 13.43
N SER A 179 4.02 -3.43 13.93
CA SER A 179 3.68 -3.69 15.31
C SER A 179 4.28 -5.00 15.80
N TYR A 180 4.59 -5.05 17.09
CA TYR A 180 5.19 -6.21 17.73
C TYR A 180 4.72 -6.33 19.18
N VAL A 181 4.44 -7.54 19.64
CA VAL A 181 4.06 -7.80 21.03
C VAL A 181 5.14 -8.61 21.73
N ASP A 182 5.78 -7.98 22.72
CA ASP A 182 6.68 -8.68 23.64
C ASP A 182 5.90 -9.23 24.83
N ASN A 183 5.75 -10.54 24.88
CA ASN A 183 5.10 -11.26 25.99
C ASN A 183 6.10 -11.81 27.01
N ASN A 184 7.39 -11.50 26.87
CA ASN A 184 8.45 -11.96 27.76
C ASN A 184 8.94 -10.83 28.68
N VAL A 185 8.01 -10.16 29.34
CA VAL A 185 8.27 -9.05 30.25
C VAL A 185 7.70 -9.30 31.64
N VAL A 186 8.24 -8.60 32.61
CA VAL A 186 7.81 -8.68 34.01
C VAL A 186 7.15 -7.37 34.42
N ASN A 187 5.95 -7.43 34.95
CA ASN A 187 5.26 -6.23 35.46
C ASN A 187 6.08 -5.50 36.54
N GLY A 188 6.10 -4.18 36.41
CA GLY A 188 6.85 -3.30 37.30
C GLY A 188 8.33 -3.16 36.96
N GLN A 189 8.86 -3.97 36.05
CA GLN A 189 10.21 -3.80 35.54
C GLN A 189 10.23 -2.78 34.38
N ARG A 190 11.24 -1.90 34.39
CA ARG A 190 11.48 -0.96 33.31
C ARG A 190 12.20 -1.64 32.16
N TYR A 191 11.74 -1.39 30.95
CA TYR A 191 12.37 -1.82 29.70
C TYR A 191 12.56 -0.63 28.78
N TYR A 192 13.62 -0.70 27.99
CA TYR A 192 13.89 0.20 26.87
C TYR A 192 13.82 -0.60 25.57
N TYR A 193 13.10 -0.06 24.59
CA TYR A 193 13.04 -0.64 23.27
C TYR A 193 13.53 0.38 22.27
N ALA A 194 14.32 -0.08 21.31
CA ALA A 194 14.69 0.69 20.12
C ALA A 194 14.20 -0.05 18.89
N VAL A 195 13.46 0.64 18.04
CA VAL A 195 13.15 0.16 16.69
C VAL A 195 14.09 0.87 15.74
N VAL A 196 14.92 0.13 15.04
CA VAL A 196 15.84 0.66 14.06
C VAL A 196 15.48 0.15 12.68
N SER A 197 15.59 1.03 11.71
CA SER A 197 15.55 0.69 10.29
C SER A 197 16.95 0.40 9.80
N TYR A 198 17.11 -0.45 8.79
CA TYR A 198 18.40 -0.72 8.16
C TYR A 198 18.28 -0.77 6.64
N ASP A 199 19.40 -0.54 5.98
CA ASP A 199 19.55 -0.61 4.54
C ASP A 199 20.15 -1.93 4.07
N TYR A 200 20.07 -2.17 2.77
CA TYR A 200 20.79 -3.26 2.14
C TYR A 200 22.29 -2.99 2.05
N GLY A 201 22.71 -1.70 2.01
CA GLY A 201 24.06 -1.32 1.67
C GLY A 201 24.36 -1.53 0.20
N GLY A 202 25.42 -2.23 -0.12
CA GLY A 202 25.86 -2.48 -1.49
C GLY A 202 26.23 -3.92 -1.76
N ASP A 203 26.91 -4.14 -2.85
CA ASP A 203 27.43 -5.44 -3.27
C ASP A 203 29.00 -5.50 -3.15
N LEU A 204 29.58 -6.60 -3.62
CA LEU A 204 31.02 -6.77 -3.64
C LEU A 204 31.75 -5.77 -4.55
N SER A 205 31.06 -5.10 -5.48
CA SER A 205 31.70 -4.14 -6.40
C SER A 205 31.91 -2.78 -5.77
N ASN A 206 30.97 -2.33 -4.93
CA ASN A 206 31.03 -1.05 -4.22
C ASN A 206 31.51 -1.19 -2.77
N ASN A 207 31.50 -2.40 -2.21
CA ASN A 207 32.01 -2.74 -0.88
C ASN A 207 31.39 -1.92 0.26
N ILE A 208 30.08 -1.66 0.16
CA ILE A 208 29.30 -0.93 1.18
C ILE A 208 28.56 -1.95 2.03
N ILE A 209 28.77 -1.89 3.35
CA ILE A 209 28.06 -2.77 4.31
C ILE A 209 26.71 -2.14 4.68
N PRO A 210 25.70 -2.96 5.01
CA PRO A 210 24.46 -2.48 5.56
C PRO A 210 24.66 -1.65 6.85
N SER A 211 23.80 -0.68 7.08
CA SER A 211 23.85 0.16 8.26
C SER A 211 22.49 0.28 8.94
N ASP A 212 22.50 0.21 10.27
CA ASP A 212 21.34 0.46 11.12
C ASP A 212 21.15 1.97 11.35
N SER A 213 19.91 2.43 11.37
CA SER A 213 19.61 3.78 11.82
C SER A 213 20.04 3.97 13.29
N PRO A 214 20.57 5.14 13.67
CA PRO A 214 21.09 5.32 15.02
C PRO A 214 19.97 5.30 16.06
N MET A 215 20.18 4.62 17.18
CA MET A 215 19.38 4.77 18.38
C MET A 215 19.64 6.19 18.94
N LYS A 216 18.64 7.07 18.87
CA LYS A 216 18.81 8.47 19.27
C LYS A 216 18.65 8.61 20.78
N LEU A 217 19.76 8.70 21.47
CA LEU A 217 19.85 8.96 22.89
C LEU A 217 20.66 10.25 23.13
N ARG A 218 20.26 11.04 24.08
CA ARG A 218 21.04 12.18 24.57
C ARG A 218 21.05 12.18 26.09
N VAL A 219 22.22 12.21 26.67
CA VAL A 219 22.39 12.42 28.10
C VAL A 219 22.89 13.84 28.29
N ASN A 220 22.19 14.63 29.09
CA ASN A 220 22.68 15.95 29.47
C ASN A 220 23.85 15.78 30.41
N PRO A 221 25.08 16.19 30.03
CA PRO A 221 26.28 15.95 30.84
C PRO A 221 26.29 16.72 32.18
N LEU A 222 25.43 17.73 32.33
CA LEU A 222 25.36 18.55 33.55
C LEU A 222 24.26 18.04 34.51
N THR A 223 23.14 17.58 34.00
CA THR A 223 21.99 17.14 34.83
C THR A 223 21.86 15.62 34.92
N GLY A 224 22.51 14.88 34.01
CA GLY A 224 22.30 13.42 33.87
C GLY A 224 20.96 13.06 33.28
N GLU A 225 20.16 14.02 32.84
CA GLU A 225 18.85 13.79 32.24
C GLU A 225 18.98 13.08 30.90
N VAL A 226 18.22 12.01 30.73
CA VAL A 226 18.16 11.21 29.50
C VAL A 226 17.00 11.68 28.64
N SER A 227 17.29 12.05 27.38
CA SER A 227 16.29 12.35 26.38
C SER A 227 16.32 11.26 25.31
N LEU A 228 15.21 10.56 25.16
CA LEU A 228 15.03 9.52 24.16
C LEU A 228 14.58 10.15 22.83
N GLY A 229 15.14 9.66 21.74
CA GLY A 229 14.73 10.07 20.39
C GLY A 229 13.47 9.32 19.92
N PRO A 230 13.00 9.60 18.72
CA PRO A 230 11.72 9.09 18.24
C PRO A 230 11.65 7.55 18.15
N ASN A 231 12.79 6.90 17.96
CA ASN A 231 12.85 5.45 17.77
C ASN A 231 13.26 4.67 19.04
N VAL A 232 13.32 5.32 20.18
CA VAL A 232 13.64 4.70 21.48
C VAL A 232 12.55 5.06 22.48
N VAL A 233 11.99 4.06 23.15
CA VAL A 233 10.94 4.24 24.16
C VAL A 233 11.29 3.54 25.45
N GLU A 234 10.87 4.15 26.56
CA GLU A 234 10.88 3.57 27.89
C GLU A 234 9.46 3.11 28.25
N VAL A 235 9.31 1.93 28.79
CA VAL A 235 8.02 1.39 29.21
C VAL A 235 8.14 0.51 30.44
N VAL A 236 7.11 0.56 31.28
CA VAL A 236 6.97 -0.32 32.47
C VAL A 236 5.64 -1.07 32.31
N PRO A 237 5.68 -2.37 31.96
CA PRO A 237 4.47 -3.18 31.88
C PRO A 237 3.79 -3.25 33.21
N SER A 238 2.47 -3.15 33.22
CA SER A 238 1.65 -3.22 34.44
C SER A 238 0.22 -3.63 34.08
N PRO A 239 -0.49 -4.29 35.00
CA PRO A 239 -1.91 -4.49 34.84
C PRO A 239 -2.64 -3.14 34.80
N PRO A 240 -3.80 -3.08 34.13
CA PRO A 240 -4.62 -1.86 34.07
C PRO A 240 -5.00 -1.40 35.49
N SER A 241 -5.18 -0.09 35.66
CA SER A 241 -5.67 0.49 36.92
C SER A 241 -7.06 -0.05 37.28
N ALA A 242 -7.34 -0.19 38.55
CA ALA A 242 -8.65 -0.63 38.99
C ALA A 242 -9.75 0.31 38.47
N GLY A 243 -10.74 -0.26 37.78
CA GLY A 243 -11.83 0.49 37.16
C GLY A 243 -11.54 0.99 35.74
N PHE A 244 -10.38 0.71 35.18
CA PHE A 244 -10.11 0.92 33.77
C PHE A 244 -10.95 -0.05 32.94
N VAL A 245 -11.60 0.46 31.90
CA VAL A 245 -12.32 -0.32 30.91
C VAL A 245 -11.61 -0.10 29.58
N ASP A 246 -11.10 -1.19 29.01
CA ASP A 246 -10.46 -1.12 27.71
C ASP A 246 -11.44 -0.57 26.65
N ALA A 247 -10.95 0.26 25.75
CA ALA A 247 -11.69 0.59 24.56
C ALA A 247 -11.93 -0.71 23.78
N PHE A 248 -13.13 -0.88 23.27
CA PHE A 248 -13.47 -2.02 22.44
C PHE A 248 -14.30 -1.58 21.24
N PHE A 249 -14.17 -2.30 20.16
CA PHE A 249 -15.02 -2.17 18.98
C PHE A 249 -16.01 -3.35 18.97
N ALA A 250 -17.31 -3.05 18.84
CA ALA A 250 -18.39 -4.05 18.94
C ALA A 250 -18.57 -4.87 17.67
N GLY A 251 -17.49 -5.26 17.03
CA GLY A 251 -17.47 -6.07 15.82
C GLY A 251 -16.06 -6.04 15.24
N ASP A 252 -15.77 -6.94 14.32
CA ASP A 252 -14.49 -6.95 13.63
C ASP A 252 -14.53 -6.06 12.37
N GLN A 253 -15.72 -5.79 11.86
CA GLN A 253 -15.98 -5.07 10.61
C GLN A 253 -16.69 -3.73 10.86
N VAL A 254 -16.30 -2.71 10.15
CA VAL A 254 -16.95 -1.39 10.16
C VAL A 254 -18.23 -1.45 9.31
N ASP A 255 -19.32 -0.88 9.82
CA ASP A 255 -20.60 -0.86 9.14
C ASP A 255 -20.52 -0.06 7.81
N HIS A 256 -20.98 -0.68 6.73
CA HIS A 256 -21.13 -0.04 5.44
C HIS A 256 -22.50 0.66 5.39
N VAL A 257 -22.53 1.99 5.37
CA VAL A 257 -23.77 2.77 5.48
C VAL A 257 -24.19 3.50 4.21
N LEU A 258 -23.25 3.73 3.30
CA LEU A 258 -23.52 4.48 2.06
C LEU A 258 -22.60 4.00 0.94
N GLY A 259 -23.11 3.96 -0.29
CA GLY A 259 -22.37 3.51 -1.47
C GLY A 259 -22.63 2.04 -1.76
N ALA A 260 -22.15 1.55 -2.90
CA ALA A 260 -22.37 0.20 -3.39
C ALA A 260 -21.08 -0.62 -3.49
N SER A 261 -20.07 -0.30 -2.71
CA SER A 261 -18.82 -1.06 -2.66
C SER A 261 -19.05 -2.43 -2.03
N SER A 262 -18.35 -3.43 -2.54
CA SER A 262 -18.32 -4.80 -1.96
C SER A 262 -17.13 -5.05 -1.05
N GLY A 263 -16.26 -4.06 -0.86
CA GLY A 263 -15.11 -4.14 0.04
C GLY A 263 -15.52 -4.14 1.51
N GLU A 264 -14.67 -4.69 2.34
CA GLU A 264 -14.84 -4.76 3.79
C GLU A 264 -13.74 -3.93 4.47
N VAL A 265 -14.11 -3.20 5.55
CA VAL A 265 -13.18 -2.45 6.39
C VAL A 265 -13.18 -3.05 7.78
N PHE A 266 -12.00 -3.37 8.27
CA PHE A 266 -11.80 -3.90 9.61
C PHE A 266 -11.09 -2.88 10.48
N LEU A 267 -11.46 -2.83 11.75
CA LEU A 267 -10.86 -1.95 12.74
C LEU A 267 -10.25 -2.81 13.86
N GLU A 268 -8.99 -2.54 14.18
CA GLU A 268 -8.29 -3.15 15.32
C GLU A 268 -7.80 -2.06 16.28
N ILE A 269 -8.13 -2.20 17.57
CA ILE A 269 -7.60 -1.33 18.60
C ILE A 269 -6.21 -1.84 19.02
N VAL A 270 -5.19 -1.01 18.81
CA VAL A 270 -3.78 -1.29 19.12
C VAL A 270 -3.38 -0.63 20.43
N ASP A 271 -3.79 0.62 20.63
CA ASP A 271 -3.52 1.40 21.84
C ASP A 271 -4.83 1.92 22.46
N PRO A 272 -5.42 1.15 23.40
CA PRO A 272 -6.69 1.53 24.04
C PRO A 272 -6.64 2.87 24.78
N GLN A 273 -5.44 3.35 25.16
CA GLN A 273 -5.29 4.61 25.90
C GLN A 273 -5.36 5.85 24.98
N MET A 274 -5.11 5.66 23.69
CA MET A 274 -5.16 6.72 22.69
C MET A 274 -6.52 6.85 22.02
N VAL A 275 -7.40 5.85 22.17
CA VAL A 275 -8.76 5.90 21.64
C VAL A 275 -9.54 7.03 22.30
N ARG A 276 -10.11 7.91 21.52
CA ARG A 276 -10.87 9.07 22.03
C ARG A 276 -12.30 8.66 22.37
N ASP A 277 -12.72 8.94 23.58
CA ASP A 277 -14.09 8.64 24.04
C ASP A 277 -15.14 9.44 23.29
N ALA A 278 -16.24 8.79 22.92
CA ALA A 278 -17.40 9.39 22.26
C ALA A 278 -17.08 10.14 20.94
N HIS A 279 -16.03 9.74 20.25
CA HIS A 279 -15.74 10.26 18.93
C HIS A 279 -16.43 9.40 17.85
N THR A 280 -16.82 10.07 16.77
CA THR A 280 -17.45 9.45 15.59
C THR A 280 -16.53 9.66 14.40
N TYR A 281 -16.10 8.55 13.79
CA TYR A 281 -15.23 8.57 12.62
C TYR A 281 -16.01 8.18 11.38
N GLN A 282 -15.67 8.80 10.27
CA GLN A 282 -16.21 8.49 8.95
C GLN A 282 -15.08 8.11 8.01
N ILE A 283 -15.24 6.99 7.31
CA ILE A 283 -14.35 6.56 6.24
C ILE A 283 -15.09 6.78 4.93
N THR A 284 -14.46 7.50 4.01
CA THR A 284 -14.98 7.70 2.65
C THR A 284 -13.93 7.30 1.62
N PHE A 285 -14.39 6.91 0.44
CA PHE A 285 -13.54 6.40 -0.62
C PHE A 285 -13.71 7.21 -1.89
N ASP A 286 -12.62 7.38 -2.64
CA ASP A 286 -12.64 7.75 -4.04
C ASP A 286 -12.46 6.50 -4.90
N ASP A 287 -13.19 6.40 -5.98
CA ASP A 287 -13.06 5.35 -6.96
C ASP A 287 -12.34 5.80 -8.24
N THR A 288 -11.96 4.86 -9.06
CA THR A 288 -11.48 5.09 -10.41
C THR A 288 -11.89 3.96 -11.32
N LEU A 289 -12.09 4.29 -12.60
CA LEU A 289 -12.30 3.31 -13.65
C LEU A 289 -10.95 2.98 -14.32
N PHE A 290 -10.56 1.71 -14.29
CA PHE A 290 -9.49 1.23 -15.14
C PHE A 290 -10.04 0.91 -16.53
N LEU A 291 -9.80 1.80 -17.47
CA LEU A 291 -10.11 1.60 -18.87
C LEU A 291 -9.03 0.71 -19.48
N ASN A 292 -9.42 -0.45 -19.97
CA ASN A 292 -8.51 -1.28 -20.72
C ASN A 292 -8.23 -0.70 -22.10
N GLN A 293 -7.10 -0.06 -22.25
CA GLN A 293 -6.67 0.58 -23.50
C GLN A 293 -6.27 -0.39 -24.62
N GLN A 294 -6.25 -1.70 -24.37
CA GLN A 294 -5.72 -2.68 -25.34
C GLN A 294 -6.76 -3.40 -26.21
N GLY A 295 -8.04 -3.09 -26.10
CA GLY A 295 -9.07 -3.56 -27.07
C GLY A 295 -9.25 -5.08 -27.20
N LEU A 296 -8.58 -5.88 -26.38
CA LEU A 296 -8.63 -7.34 -26.38
C LEU A 296 -8.78 -7.84 -24.95
N ALA A 297 -9.95 -8.34 -24.63
CA ALA A 297 -10.24 -9.16 -23.43
C ALA A 297 -9.82 -8.61 -22.06
N GLY A 298 -9.61 -7.33 -21.91
CA GLY A 298 -9.39 -6.67 -20.66
C GLY A 298 -10.64 -5.93 -20.19
N TYR A 299 -10.78 -5.77 -18.90
CA TYR A 299 -12.01 -5.31 -18.26
C TYR A 299 -11.84 -3.88 -17.77
N ASP A 300 -12.80 -3.00 -18.12
CA ASP A 300 -12.95 -1.78 -17.36
C ASP A 300 -13.49 -2.20 -15.99
N THR A 301 -12.75 -1.92 -14.93
CA THR A 301 -13.16 -2.21 -13.56
C THR A 301 -13.20 -0.93 -12.75
N ALA A 302 -14.27 -0.73 -12.02
CA ALA A 302 -14.28 0.22 -10.93
C ALA A 302 -13.45 -0.35 -9.78
N THR A 303 -12.57 0.46 -9.21
CA THR A 303 -11.79 0.08 -8.05
C THR A 303 -11.63 1.27 -7.13
N THR A 304 -11.44 1.00 -5.86
CA THR A 304 -11.08 2.05 -4.89
C THR A 304 -9.71 2.59 -5.23
N LYS A 305 -9.62 3.90 -5.36
CA LYS A 305 -8.40 4.63 -5.67
C LYS A 305 -7.70 5.09 -4.39
N SER A 306 -8.48 5.64 -3.47
CA SER A 306 -7.97 6.22 -2.23
C SER A 306 -9.07 6.29 -1.18
N TYR A 307 -8.67 6.58 0.07
CA TYR A 307 -9.63 6.77 1.15
C TYR A 307 -9.28 7.97 2.02
N TYR A 308 -10.28 8.39 2.78
CA TYR A 308 -10.20 9.44 3.78
C TYR A 308 -10.70 8.90 5.11
N LEU A 309 -10.06 9.32 6.20
CA LEU A 309 -10.55 9.12 7.57
C LEU A 309 -10.76 10.48 8.21
N VAL A 310 -11.97 10.74 8.63
CA VAL A 310 -12.37 12.02 9.20
C VAL A 310 -13.06 11.81 10.54
N ASP A 311 -12.63 12.50 11.57
CA ASP A 311 -13.37 12.62 12.83
C ASP A 311 -14.48 13.65 12.63
N ILE A 312 -15.72 13.19 12.63
CA ILE A 312 -16.93 13.99 12.42
C ILE A 312 -17.66 14.31 13.71
N THR A 313 -17.05 14.08 14.87
CA THR A 313 -17.66 14.38 16.18
C THR A 313 -18.13 15.83 16.28
N ASN A 314 -17.40 16.74 15.64
CA ASN A 314 -17.83 18.12 15.45
C ASN A 314 -18.17 18.36 13.97
N GLU A 315 -19.43 18.21 13.60
CA GLU A 315 -19.91 18.36 12.22
C GLU A 315 -19.58 19.74 11.61
N ASN A 316 -19.45 20.79 12.44
CA ASN A 316 -19.12 22.14 11.96
C ASN A 316 -17.61 22.35 11.72
N ASN A 317 -16.77 21.48 12.26
CA ASN A 317 -15.31 21.52 12.10
C ASN A 317 -14.74 20.11 12.18
N PRO A 318 -14.94 19.28 11.16
CA PRO A 318 -14.43 17.93 11.12
C PRO A 318 -12.88 17.94 11.08
N ASP A 319 -12.26 16.99 11.75
CA ASP A 319 -10.81 16.80 11.78
C ASP A 319 -10.40 15.67 10.81
N THR A 320 -9.63 16.01 9.80
CA THR A 320 -9.17 15.05 8.79
C THR A 320 -7.90 14.37 9.27
N LEU A 321 -8.01 13.12 9.66
CA LEU A 321 -6.90 12.30 10.16
C LEU A 321 -6.09 11.68 9.01
N ILE A 322 -6.79 11.20 7.98
CA ILE A 322 -6.18 10.72 6.73
C ILE A 322 -6.81 11.49 5.57
N ASN A 323 -5.97 12.05 4.73
CA ASN A 323 -6.40 12.80 3.57
C ASN A 323 -5.91 12.14 2.28
N ASN A 324 -6.83 11.56 1.52
CA ASN A 324 -6.56 10.99 0.19
C ASN A 324 -5.38 9.99 0.18
N SER A 325 -5.43 8.99 1.07
CA SER A 325 -4.41 7.93 1.07
C SER A 325 -4.68 6.93 -0.05
N PHE A 326 -3.65 6.66 -0.83
CA PHE A 326 -3.65 5.61 -1.87
C PHE A 326 -3.21 4.25 -1.30
N ASP A 327 -2.78 4.20 -0.05
CA ASP A 327 -2.41 2.99 0.65
C ASP A 327 -3.65 2.39 1.31
N LEU A 328 -4.10 1.26 0.81
CA LEU A 328 -5.24 0.48 1.30
C LEU A 328 -4.70 -0.86 1.84
N PRO A 329 -4.08 -0.87 3.01
CA PRO A 329 -3.41 -2.05 3.53
C PRO A 329 -4.42 -3.16 3.87
N GLU A 330 -4.13 -4.39 3.45
CA GLU A 330 -4.88 -5.58 3.85
C GLU A 330 -4.48 -6.05 5.25
N SER A 331 -3.32 -5.65 5.71
CA SER A 331 -2.78 -5.95 7.04
C SER A 331 -1.80 -4.86 7.46
N ASP A 332 -1.51 -4.79 8.74
CA ASP A 332 -0.42 -3.99 9.31
C ASP A 332 -0.45 -2.49 8.93
N ALA A 333 -1.65 -1.89 8.99
CA ALA A 333 -1.86 -0.46 8.75
C ALA A 333 -1.25 0.43 9.85
N ASP A 334 -1.02 1.70 9.53
CA ASP A 334 -0.61 2.71 10.50
C ASP A 334 -1.65 2.87 11.62
N VAL A 335 -1.18 3.09 12.86
CA VAL A 335 -2.05 3.32 14.02
C VAL A 335 -2.37 4.81 14.13
N ILE A 336 -3.66 5.13 14.14
CA ILE A 336 -4.20 6.48 14.23
C ILE A 336 -5.22 6.52 15.36
N ASP A 337 -5.10 7.46 16.28
CA ASP A 337 -5.97 7.57 17.46
C ASP A 337 -6.15 6.24 18.23
N GLY A 338 -5.10 5.40 18.25
CA GLY A 338 -5.09 4.14 18.97
C GLY A 338 -5.66 2.94 18.21
N PHE A 339 -6.19 3.10 17.00
CA PHE A 339 -6.69 2.01 16.17
C PHE A 339 -6.03 2.01 14.79
N ARG A 340 -6.14 0.90 14.08
CA ARG A 340 -5.75 0.77 12.68
C ARG A 340 -6.90 0.23 11.85
N LEU A 341 -6.89 0.60 10.56
CA LEU A 341 -7.86 0.17 9.58
C LEU A 341 -7.19 -0.76 8.57
N THR A 342 -7.83 -1.88 8.29
CA THR A 342 -7.40 -2.77 7.20
C THR A 342 -8.56 -2.98 6.24
N PHE A 343 -8.22 -3.18 4.98
CA PHE A 343 -9.17 -3.24 3.88
C PHE A 343 -9.08 -4.58 3.19
N LYS A 344 -10.25 -5.16 2.90
CA LYS A 344 -10.33 -6.39 2.13
C LYS A 344 -11.16 -6.13 0.89
N ASN A 345 -10.56 -6.27 -0.25
CA ASN A 345 -11.26 -6.19 -1.52
C ASN A 345 -11.86 -7.54 -1.90
N VAL A 346 -13.03 -7.52 -2.53
CA VAL A 346 -13.55 -8.71 -3.18
C VAL A 346 -12.77 -8.90 -4.50
N GLU A 347 -12.11 -10.03 -4.63
CA GLU A 347 -11.11 -10.28 -5.69
C GLU A 347 -11.67 -10.31 -7.12
N SER A 348 -12.97 -10.51 -7.31
CA SER A 348 -13.56 -10.52 -8.65
C SER A 348 -14.99 -9.98 -8.66
N LEU A 349 -15.22 -9.03 -9.56
CA LEU A 349 -16.56 -8.59 -9.90
C LEU A 349 -17.23 -9.63 -10.80
N GLY A 350 -18.37 -10.13 -10.40
CA GLY A 350 -19.15 -11.09 -11.16
C GLY A 350 -20.55 -11.23 -10.60
N PHE A 351 -21.40 -11.86 -11.37
CA PHE A 351 -22.75 -12.14 -10.94
C PHE A 351 -22.78 -13.18 -9.82
N ASN A 352 -23.24 -12.79 -8.64
CA ASN A 352 -23.42 -13.70 -7.52
C ASN A 352 -24.77 -14.41 -7.59
N ARG A 353 -24.78 -15.56 -8.25
CA ARG A 353 -25.99 -16.37 -8.44
C ARG A 353 -26.60 -16.86 -7.12
N SER A 354 -25.80 -17.09 -6.09
CA SER A 354 -26.28 -17.62 -4.81
C SER A 354 -27.04 -16.59 -3.96
N LEU A 355 -26.73 -15.30 -4.14
CA LEU A 355 -27.42 -14.19 -3.47
C LEU A 355 -28.53 -13.59 -4.34
N SER A 356 -28.63 -14.01 -5.61
CA SER A 356 -29.61 -13.48 -6.55
C SER A 356 -30.88 -14.33 -6.58
N SER A 357 -32.00 -13.71 -6.44
CA SER A 357 -33.29 -14.43 -6.37
C SER A 357 -34.46 -13.55 -6.82
N TRP A 358 -35.61 -14.18 -7.02
CA TRP A 358 -36.89 -13.49 -7.12
C TRP A 358 -37.40 -13.13 -5.71
N ASN A 359 -38.09 -12.01 -5.61
CA ASN A 359 -38.79 -11.64 -4.38
C ASN A 359 -40.12 -12.41 -4.16
N THR A 360 -40.50 -13.28 -5.10
CA THR A 360 -41.65 -14.14 -5.05
C THR A 360 -41.27 -15.56 -5.48
N ASP A 361 -42.14 -16.56 -5.17
CA ASP A 361 -41.96 -17.91 -5.67
C ASP A 361 -42.18 -17.91 -7.20
N SER A 362 -41.10 -17.88 -7.96
CA SER A 362 -41.13 -17.90 -9.41
C SER A 362 -40.40 -19.11 -9.96
N VAL A 363 -40.95 -19.67 -11.04
CA VAL A 363 -40.31 -20.74 -11.83
C VAL A 363 -39.35 -20.19 -12.87
N TRP A 364 -39.30 -18.88 -13.03
CA TRP A 364 -38.44 -18.20 -13.99
C TRP A 364 -37.00 -18.27 -13.56
N THR A 365 -36.11 -18.48 -14.50
CA THR A 365 -34.68 -18.34 -14.31
C THR A 365 -34.18 -17.09 -15.02
N PHE A 366 -33.11 -16.51 -14.52
CA PHE A 366 -32.46 -15.37 -15.14
C PHE A 366 -30.94 -15.55 -15.15
N ASP A 367 -30.27 -14.83 -16.01
CA ASP A 367 -28.83 -14.78 -16.09
C ASP A 367 -28.37 -13.33 -16.23
N VAL A 368 -27.22 -13.03 -15.65
CA VAL A 368 -26.57 -11.73 -15.77
C VAL A 368 -25.15 -11.97 -16.23
N ALA A 369 -24.75 -11.20 -17.21
CA ALA A 369 -23.41 -11.26 -17.73
C ALA A 369 -22.95 -9.85 -18.08
N ARG A 370 -21.65 -9.66 -18.16
CA ARG A 370 -21.08 -8.44 -18.68
C ARG A 370 -21.59 -8.18 -20.09
N TYR A 371 -21.95 -6.92 -20.39
CA TYR A 371 -22.30 -6.56 -21.77
C TYR A 371 -21.10 -6.74 -22.70
N TYR A 372 -21.33 -7.45 -23.77
CA TYR A 372 -20.32 -7.64 -24.79
C TYR A 372 -20.99 -7.85 -26.15
N THR A 373 -20.70 -6.98 -27.11
CA THR A 373 -21.10 -7.17 -28.51
C THR A 373 -20.02 -6.60 -29.43
N PHE A 374 -19.63 -7.36 -30.45
CA PHE A 374 -18.65 -6.96 -31.46
C PHE A 374 -17.41 -6.22 -30.88
N ASN A 375 -17.46 -4.88 -30.85
CA ASN A 375 -16.39 -4.02 -30.34
C ASN A 375 -16.85 -3.09 -29.19
N VAL A 376 -18.03 -3.32 -28.64
CA VAL A 376 -18.53 -2.61 -27.46
C VAL A 376 -18.51 -3.56 -26.29
N VAL A 377 -17.83 -3.16 -25.23
CA VAL A 377 -17.65 -3.94 -24.01
C VAL A 377 -18.12 -3.10 -22.84
N GLY A 378 -19.01 -3.67 -22.01
CA GLY A 378 -19.52 -2.98 -20.83
C GLY A 378 -18.52 -2.88 -19.70
N SER A 379 -18.64 -1.86 -18.86
CA SER A 379 -17.88 -1.75 -17.62
C SER A 379 -18.40 -2.72 -16.57
N MET A 380 -17.50 -3.26 -15.74
CA MET A 380 -17.90 -4.07 -14.58
C MET A 380 -18.03 -3.15 -13.38
N LEU A 381 -19.26 -2.91 -12.95
CA LEU A 381 -19.56 -2.05 -11.81
C LEU A 381 -20.03 -2.91 -10.63
N PRO A 382 -19.55 -2.63 -9.40
CA PRO A 382 -19.79 -3.45 -8.21
C PRO A 382 -21.10 -3.08 -7.50
N PHE A 383 -22.21 -2.98 -8.24
CA PHE A 383 -23.51 -2.67 -7.67
C PHE A 383 -24.38 -3.90 -7.53
N ASP A 384 -25.26 -3.89 -6.55
CA ASP A 384 -26.44 -4.73 -6.55
C ASP A 384 -27.54 -4.10 -7.42
N TYR A 385 -28.24 -4.93 -8.16
CA TYR A 385 -29.27 -4.48 -9.09
C TYR A 385 -30.60 -5.16 -8.79
N ARG A 386 -31.70 -4.43 -9.03
CA ARG A 386 -33.02 -5.01 -9.04
C ARG A 386 -33.79 -4.62 -10.29
N VAL A 387 -34.50 -5.58 -10.86
CA VAL A 387 -35.44 -5.36 -11.96
C VAL A 387 -36.85 -5.44 -11.40
N VAL A 388 -37.63 -4.38 -11.54
CA VAL A 388 -38.98 -4.27 -11.00
C VAL A 388 -39.97 -4.22 -12.16
N PHE A 389 -40.73 -5.29 -12.34
CA PHE A 389 -41.77 -5.35 -13.35
C PHE A 389 -43.06 -4.68 -12.89
N THR A 390 -43.79 -4.08 -13.83
CA THR A 390 -45.01 -3.31 -13.58
C THR A 390 -46.08 -3.61 -14.65
N ASP A 391 -47.36 -3.37 -14.34
CA ASP A 391 -48.46 -3.59 -15.29
C ASP A 391 -48.61 -2.48 -16.33
N ALA A 392 -47.94 -1.35 -16.15
CA ALA A 392 -47.99 -0.19 -17.01
C ALA A 392 -46.60 0.23 -17.50
N VAL A 393 -46.56 0.97 -18.59
CA VAL A 393 -45.30 1.59 -19.07
C VAL A 393 -44.78 2.54 -18.01
N VAL A 394 -43.56 2.32 -17.53
CA VAL A 394 -42.92 3.11 -16.47
C VAL A 394 -41.61 3.76 -16.92
N ASP A 395 -41.06 3.34 -18.08
CA ASP A 395 -39.82 3.88 -18.61
C ASP A 395 -39.78 3.78 -20.12
N THR A 396 -38.75 4.38 -20.73
CA THR A 396 -38.43 4.25 -22.15
C THR A 396 -36.94 3.93 -22.27
N SER A 397 -36.63 2.79 -22.87
CA SER A 397 -35.22 2.38 -23.07
C SER A 397 -34.48 3.32 -24.01
N LEU A 398 -33.19 3.41 -23.84
CA LEU A 398 -32.29 4.15 -24.72
C LEU A 398 -31.98 3.36 -26.00
N ASP A 399 -31.49 4.09 -27.01
CA ASP A 399 -30.89 3.48 -28.19
C ASP A 399 -29.57 2.80 -27.81
N VAL A 400 -29.36 1.57 -28.28
CA VAL A 400 -28.13 0.83 -28.04
C VAL A 400 -27.42 0.54 -29.37
N CYS A 401 -26.19 0.95 -29.46
CA CYS A 401 -25.33 0.63 -30.59
C CYS A 401 -24.53 -0.65 -30.32
N MET A 402 -24.80 -1.72 -31.03
CA MET A 402 -24.07 -2.99 -30.85
C MET A 402 -22.69 -3.00 -31.53
N ARG A 403 -22.42 -2.06 -32.45
CA ARG A 403 -21.15 -1.96 -33.17
C ARG A 403 -20.86 -0.52 -33.55
N THR A 404 -19.72 0.00 -33.09
CA THR A 404 -19.28 1.35 -33.42
C THR A 404 -18.25 1.36 -34.56
N LEU A 405 -18.29 2.41 -35.35
CA LEU A 405 -17.26 2.76 -36.33
C LEU A 405 -16.07 3.43 -35.62
N PRO A 406 -14.87 3.51 -36.24
CA PRO A 406 -13.71 4.22 -35.68
C PRO A 406 -13.95 5.70 -35.39
N ASN A 407 -14.96 6.31 -36.00
CA ASN A 407 -15.38 7.70 -35.76
C ASN A 407 -16.40 7.86 -34.64
N GLY A 408 -16.73 6.79 -33.90
CA GLY A 408 -17.69 6.76 -32.81
C GLY A 408 -19.16 6.61 -33.22
N ASN A 409 -19.49 6.69 -34.50
CA ASN A 409 -20.88 6.49 -34.99
C ASN A 409 -21.27 5.02 -34.95
N CYS A 410 -22.58 4.76 -34.80
CA CYS A 410 -23.08 3.40 -34.90
C CYS A 410 -22.99 2.87 -36.33
N TYR A 411 -22.58 1.61 -36.46
CA TYR A 411 -22.54 0.94 -37.75
C TYR A 411 -23.98 0.75 -38.27
N PRO A 412 -24.26 1.07 -39.55
CA PRO A 412 -25.60 0.91 -40.10
C PRO A 412 -26.18 -0.50 -39.91
N GLY A 413 -27.38 -0.58 -39.36
CA GLY A 413 -28.06 -1.85 -39.07
C GLY A 413 -27.71 -2.47 -37.69
N PHE A 414 -26.86 -1.81 -36.89
CA PHE A 414 -26.50 -2.28 -35.55
C PHE A 414 -27.04 -1.37 -34.43
N LEU A 415 -27.90 -0.43 -34.77
CA LEU A 415 -28.60 0.42 -33.81
C LEU A 415 -29.93 -0.26 -33.42
N GLN A 416 -30.09 -0.55 -32.15
CA GLN A 416 -31.33 -0.94 -31.54
C GLN A 416 -32.02 0.33 -30.98
N VAL A 417 -33.20 0.61 -31.51
CA VAL A 417 -33.95 1.82 -31.13
C VAL A 417 -34.67 1.60 -29.81
N GLY A 418 -34.64 2.60 -28.95
CA GLY A 418 -35.35 2.57 -27.66
C GLY A 418 -36.84 2.42 -27.81
N ARG A 419 -37.49 1.77 -26.82
CA ARG A 419 -38.90 1.47 -26.78
C ARG A 419 -39.49 1.64 -25.38
N PRO A 420 -40.81 1.92 -25.23
CA PRO A 420 -41.49 1.89 -23.95
C PRO A 420 -41.40 0.55 -23.27
N VAL A 421 -41.18 0.54 -21.94
CA VAL A 421 -41.02 -0.68 -21.13
C VAL A 421 -41.93 -0.67 -19.91
N THR A 422 -42.33 -1.87 -19.47
CA THR A 422 -43.15 -2.10 -18.28
C THR A 422 -42.32 -2.57 -17.06
N PHE A 423 -41.10 -2.23 -17.03
CA PHE A 423 -40.18 -2.48 -15.89
C PHE A 423 -39.19 -1.35 -15.76
N LYS A 424 -38.57 -1.27 -14.59
CA LYS A 424 -37.43 -0.39 -14.32
C LYS A 424 -36.29 -1.19 -13.73
N VAL A 425 -35.07 -0.75 -14.00
CA VAL A 425 -33.86 -1.30 -13.37
C VAL A 425 -33.32 -0.26 -12.41
N GLN A 426 -32.97 -0.71 -11.25
CA GLN A 426 -32.40 0.14 -10.20
C GLN A 426 -31.09 -0.49 -9.72
N ARG A 427 -30.12 0.35 -9.38
CA ARG A 427 -28.88 -0.04 -8.70
C ARG A 427 -28.92 0.43 -7.26
N GLN A 428 -28.34 -0.36 -6.37
CA GLN A 428 -28.22 0.01 -4.97
C GLN A 428 -27.03 0.96 -4.80
N VAL A 429 -27.29 2.14 -4.26
CA VAL A 429 -26.28 3.18 -4.04
C VAL A 429 -26.04 3.48 -2.56
N SER A 430 -26.92 2.96 -1.68
CA SER A 430 -26.75 3.09 -0.24
C SER A 430 -27.44 1.94 0.52
N LEU A 431 -27.22 1.86 1.82
CA LEU A 431 -27.72 0.80 2.72
C LEU A 431 -28.41 1.41 3.95
N THR A 432 -29.09 2.52 3.80
CA THR A 432 -29.76 3.22 4.92
C THR A 432 -31.05 2.54 5.38
N GLY A 433 -31.62 1.64 4.58
CA GLY A 433 -32.92 1.01 4.79
C GLY A 433 -34.08 1.85 4.27
N ASP A 434 -33.82 2.91 3.52
CA ASP A 434 -34.78 3.77 2.85
C ASP A 434 -34.75 3.53 1.34
N ASP A 435 -35.78 2.89 0.81
CA ASP A 435 -35.84 2.50 -0.61
C ASP A 435 -35.73 3.68 -1.59
N ASP A 436 -36.16 4.89 -1.20
CA ASP A 436 -36.07 6.07 -2.06
C ASP A 436 -34.64 6.64 -2.14
N ILE A 437 -33.83 6.36 -1.14
CA ILE A 437 -32.43 6.80 -1.06
C ILE A 437 -31.50 5.68 -1.52
N ASP A 438 -31.81 4.43 -1.13
CA ASP A 438 -30.91 3.30 -1.32
C ASP A 438 -30.89 2.80 -2.78
N TRP A 439 -31.96 3.06 -3.56
CA TRP A 439 -32.09 2.55 -4.91
C TRP A 439 -32.26 3.67 -5.94
N GLU A 440 -31.32 3.78 -6.83
CA GLU A 440 -31.35 4.74 -7.95
C GLU A 440 -31.81 4.04 -9.23
N GLN A 441 -32.78 4.64 -9.94
CA GLN A 441 -33.18 4.15 -11.26
C GLN A 441 -32.09 4.45 -12.29
N ILE A 442 -31.68 3.44 -13.05
CA ILE A 442 -30.68 3.58 -14.11
C ILE A 442 -31.34 3.50 -15.48
N PRO A 443 -30.79 4.18 -16.49
CA PRO A 443 -31.17 3.99 -17.89
C PRO A 443 -30.92 2.57 -18.36
N ILE A 444 -31.75 2.10 -19.28
CA ILE A 444 -31.66 0.77 -19.85
C ILE A 444 -31.71 0.83 -21.37
N GLY A 445 -31.22 -0.21 -22.01
CA GLY A 445 -31.34 -0.46 -23.43
C GLY A 445 -31.72 -1.90 -23.73
N PHE A 446 -31.90 -2.22 -24.97
CA PHE A 446 -32.13 -3.59 -25.43
C PHE A 446 -31.13 -3.96 -26.50
N ILE A 447 -30.76 -5.23 -26.53
CA ILE A 447 -30.12 -5.85 -27.68
C ILE A 447 -30.93 -7.09 -28.08
N ASP A 448 -31.22 -7.16 -29.35
CA ASP A 448 -31.77 -8.37 -29.93
C ASP A 448 -30.64 -9.37 -30.13
N VAL A 449 -30.78 -10.57 -29.61
CA VAL A 449 -29.83 -11.66 -29.89
C VAL A 449 -30.07 -12.13 -31.32
N ILE A 450 -29.17 -11.77 -32.22
CA ILE A 450 -29.13 -12.35 -33.56
C ILE A 450 -28.10 -13.46 -33.56
N PRO A 451 -28.49 -14.76 -33.57
CA PRO A 451 -27.51 -15.81 -33.79
C PRO A 451 -26.90 -15.69 -35.19
N PHE A 452 -25.59 -15.80 -35.26
CA PHE A 452 -24.91 -15.92 -36.54
C PHE A 452 -25.31 -17.27 -37.18
N GLY A 453 -26.11 -17.24 -38.28
CA GLY A 453 -26.21 -18.34 -39.20
C GLY A 453 -27.59 -18.96 -39.46
N ASP A 454 -28.62 -18.66 -38.69
CA ASP A 454 -29.96 -19.16 -38.97
C ASP A 454 -31.05 -18.13 -38.63
N PRO A 455 -31.53 -17.36 -39.60
CA PRO A 455 -32.59 -16.37 -39.37
C PRO A 455 -33.94 -17.00 -38.97
N ASP A 456 -34.16 -18.30 -39.19
CA ASP A 456 -35.44 -18.95 -38.92
C ASP A 456 -35.54 -19.52 -37.49
N SER A 457 -34.42 -19.63 -36.76
CA SER A 457 -34.40 -20.21 -35.41
C SER A 457 -34.66 -19.19 -34.28
N ILE A 458 -34.86 -17.91 -34.60
CA ILE A 458 -34.97 -16.81 -33.61
C ILE A 458 -36.41 -16.36 -33.40
N PHE A 459 -37.29 -16.75 -34.28
CA PHE A 459 -38.70 -16.36 -34.23
C PHE A 459 -39.54 -17.56 -33.80
N ASN A 460 -40.38 -17.33 -32.80
CA ASN A 460 -41.44 -18.25 -32.50
C ASN A 460 -42.44 -18.31 -33.65
N ALA A 461 -43.28 -19.35 -33.70
CA ALA A 461 -44.30 -19.53 -34.71
C ALA A 461 -45.27 -18.33 -34.84
N ASP A 462 -45.34 -17.45 -33.87
CA ASP A 462 -46.12 -16.21 -33.83
C ASP A 462 -45.35 -14.95 -34.26
N GLY A 463 -44.07 -15.08 -34.66
CA GLY A 463 -43.23 -13.98 -35.10
C GLY A 463 -42.56 -13.19 -33.97
N THR A 464 -42.67 -13.65 -32.71
CA THR A 464 -41.95 -13.01 -31.59
C THR A 464 -40.54 -13.57 -31.44
N ARG A 465 -39.62 -12.75 -30.96
CA ARG A 465 -38.19 -13.12 -30.75
C ARG A 465 -38.02 -13.87 -29.44
N GLU A 466 -37.20 -14.91 -29.43
CA GLU A 466 -37.01 -15.79 -28.26
C GLU A 466 -36.27 -15.14 -27.09
N SER A 467 -35.46 -14.11 -27.28
CA SER A 467 -34.80 -13.46 -26.14
C SER A 467 -34.23 -12.09 -26.48
N ASP A 468 -34.70 -11.09 -25.77
CA ASP A 468 -34.08 -9.79 -25.73
C ASP A 468 -33.24 -9.65 -24.45
N TRP A 469 -32.04 -9.17 -24.59
CA TRP A 469 -31.22 -8.81 -23.43
C TRP A 469 -31.53 -7.39 -22.99
N ILE A 470 -31.83 -7.20 -21.72
CA ILE A 470 -31.89 -5.89 -21.10
C ILE A 470 -30.45 -5.47 -20.81
N VAL A 471 -30.06 -4.29 -21.26
CA VAL A 471 -28.72 -3.72 -21.06
C VAL A 471 -28.81 -2.63 -20.03
N PHE A 472 -27.96 -2.70 -19.02
CA PHE A 472 -27.85 -1.66 -18.00
C PHE A 472 -26.91 -0.56 -18.53
N MET A 473 -27.43 0.67 -18.60
CA MET A 473 -26.71 1.84 -19.12
C MET A 473 -26.38 2.77 -17.96
N ASP A 474 -25.58 2.28 -17.02
CA ASP A 474 -25.45 2.83 -15.68
C ASP A 474 -24.14 3.60 -15.41
N HIS A 475 -23.40 3.92 -16.45
CA HIS A 475 -22.28 4.87 -16.37
C HIS A 475 -22.21 5.72 -17.64
N GLU A 476 -21.35 6.70 -17.65
CA GLU A 476 -21.18 7.65 -18.74
C GLU A 476 -19.73 7.65 -19.24
N ASP A 477 -19.55 7.89 -20.54
CA ASP A 477 -18.25 8.17 -21.10
C ASP A 477 -17.77 9.59 -20.73
N SER A 478 -16.56 9.95 -21.13
CA SER A 478 -15.99 11.28 -20.87
C SER A 478 -16.77 12.44 -21.51
N LEU A 479 -17.75 12.16 -22.37
CA LEU A 479 -18.63 13.13 -23.04
C LEU A 479 -20.04 13.15 -22.46
N GLY A 480 -20.31 12.35 -21.43
CA GLY A 480 -21.62 12.22 -20.80
C GLY A 480 -22.61 11.34 -21.57
N ASN A 481 -22.14 10.47 -22.46
CA ASN A 481 -23.03 9.52 -23.14
C ASN A 481 -23.22 8.27 -22.28
N PRO A 482 -24.45 7.75 -22.16
CA PRO A 482 -24.71 6.52 -21.43
C PRO A 482 -23.94 5.34 -22.04
N MET A 483 -23.29 4.59 -21.19
CA MET A 483 -22.45 3.44 -21.55
C MET A 483 -22.98 2.15 -20.88
N PRO A 484 -22.88 0.99 -21.56
CA PRO A 484 -23.36 -0.26 -21.02
C PRO A 484 -22.42 -0.83 -19.94
N SER A 485 -23.00 -1.53 -18.97
CA SER A 485 -22.26 -2.33 -17.98
C SER A 485 -22.61 -3.82 -18.09
N TRP A 486 -23.75 -4.16 -17.60
CA TRP A 486 -24.25 -5.53 -17.55
C TRP A 486 -25.38 -5.76 -18.54
N ARG A 487 -25.65 -7.02 -18.83
CA ARG A 487 -26.85 -7.46 -19.54
C ARG A 487 -27.58 -8.51 -18.72
N PHE A 488 -28.87 -8.39 -18.68
CA PHE A 488 -29.79 -9.29 -18.00
C PHE A 488 -30.65 -10.06 -19.01
N LEU A 489 -30.70 -11.35 -18.86
CA LEU A 489 -31.53 -12.24 -19.67
C LEU A 489 -32.54 -12.97 -18.78
N LEU A 490 -33.82 -12.84 -19.08
CA LEU A 490 -34.87 -13.64 -18.50
C LEU A 490 -35.02 -14.92 -19.31
N ASN A 491 -34.73 -16.07 -18.70
CA ASN A 491 -34.89 -17.37 -19.30
C ASN A 491 -36.27 -17.93 -18.98
N LEU A 492 -37.02 -18.27 -20.00
CA LEU A 492 -38.28 -19.01 -19.86
C LEU A 492 -37.99 -20.48 -19.63
N MET A 493 -38.74 -21.12 -18.73
CA MET A 493 -38.74 -22.60 -18.67
C MET A 493 -39.30 -23.19 -19.96
N PRO A 494 -38.76 -24.32 -20.45
CA PRO A 494 -39.11 -24.86 -21.79
C PRO A 494 -40.58 -25.17 -22.05
N ASP A 495 -41.41 -25.22 -21.03
CA ASP A 495 -42.80 -25.68 -21.13
C ASP A 495 -43.84 -24.62 -20.76
N ASP A 496 -43.51 -23.37 -20.65
CA ASP A 496 -44.46 -22.32 -20.26
C ASP A 496 -44.75 -21.35 -21.41
N ASP A 497 -46.00 -21.43 -21.90
CA ASP A 497 -46.52 -20.61 -23.00
C ASP A 497 -46.82 -19.14 -22.60
N THR A 498 -46.48 -18.74 -21.39
CA THR A 498 -46.66 -17.37 -20.91
C THR A 498 -45.44 -16.54 -21.22
N ARG A 499 -45.51 -15.69 -22.24
CA ARG A 499 -44.53 -14.72 -22.64
C ARG A 499 -44.85 -13.35 -22.04
N ILE A 500 -43.84 -12.70 -21.52
CA ILE A 500 -43.88 -11.27 -21.13
C ILE A 500 -43.68 -10.40 -22.38
#